data_6e27b2a4d09ccde8ac480d80c09c498b
#
_entry.id   6e27b2a4d09ccde8ac480d80c09c498b
#
_cell.length_a   1.000
_cell.length_b   1.000
_cell.length_c   1.000
_cell.angle_alpha   90.00
_cell.angle_beta   90.00
_cell.angle_gamma   90.00
#
_symmetry.space_group_name_H-M   'P 1'
#
loop_
_entity.id
_entity.type
_entity.pdbx_description
1 polymer ?
#
loop_
_entity_poly.entity_id
_entity_poly.type
_entity_poly.pdbx_seq_one_letter_code
_entity_poly.pdbx_strand_id
1 'polypeptide(L)'
;DAGRLADRARACGLVVRGVMGYEGHLMREPAESKAAQVEASMATLLAAHGATGGDIVSAGGTGTYDCNPWATEIQAGSYCLMDTEYLPHAPAFRAALYLWTTVISVNAAGWAVLDAGLKALGMDHGNPTVVDAGTCWFVSDEHITFGTGAEHPVTVGDKVRVLPSHVDPTVALHERMVVVDGEDVVDTWEVDLRGW
;
A
#
# COMPACT_ATOMS: atom_id res chain seq x y z
N ASP A 1 -19.62 -8.74 -24.41
CA ASP A 1 -20.27 -9.31 -23.20
C ASP A 1 -20.63 -8.24 -22.16
N ALA A 2 -19.87 -7.15 -22.01
CA ALA A 2 -20.14 -6.07 -21.04
C ALA A 2 -21.55 -5.43 -21.26
N GLY A 3 -21.91 -5.12 -22.51
CA GLY A 3 -23.22 -4.56 -22.82
C GLY A 3 -24.37 -5.47 -22.42
N ARG A 4 -24.30 -6.77 -22.71
CA ARG A 4 -25.33 -7.74 -22.31
C ARG A 4 -25.48 -7.84 -20.79
N LEU A 5 -24.36 -7.73 -20.04
CA LEU A 5 -24.38 -7.72 -18.58
C LEU A 5 -25.05 -6.44 -18.07
N ALA A 6 -24.71 -5.30 -18.64
CA ALA A 6 -25.30 -4.01 -18.31
C ALA A 6 -26.83 -4.00 -18.56
N ASP A 7 -27.28 -4.53 -19.70
CA ASP A 7 -28.70 -4.65 -20.03
C ASP A 7 -29.44 -5.57 -19.05
N ARG A 8 -28.78 -6.68 -18.65
CA ARG A 8 -29.37 -7.58 -17.64
C ARG A 8 -29.48 -6.91 -16.28
N ALA A 9 -28.43 -6.15 -15.87
CA ALA A 9 -28.45 -5.40 -14.61
C ALA A 9 -29.58 -4.38 -14.59
N ARG A 10 -29.75 -3.61 -15.68
CA ARG A 10 -30.85 -2.65 -15.83
C ARG A 10 -32.22 -3.34 -15.78
N ALA A 11 -32.35 -4.49 -16.44
CA ALA A 11 -33.59 -5.28 -16.42
C ALA A 11 -33.94 -5.81 -15.01
N CYS A 12 -32.93 -5.93 -14.12
CA CYS A 12 -33.11 -6.27 -12.72
C CYS A 12 -33.31 -5.04 -11.81
N GLY A 13 -33.51 -3.85 -12.37
CA GLY A 13 -33.72 -2.61 -11.61
C GLY A 13 -32.45 -1.94 -11.06
N LEU A 14 -31.27 -2.39 -11.48
CA LEU A 14 -29.98 -1.78 -11.05
C LEU A 14 -29.66 -0.57 -11.91
N VAL A 15 -29.04 0.43 -11.30
CA VAL A 15 -28.48 1.60 -11.99
C VAL A 15 -27.07 1.31 -12.42
N VAL A 16 -26.85 1.20 -13.74
CA VAL A 16 -25.51 0.98 -14.31
C VAL A 16 -24.88 2.34 -14.60
N ARG A 17 -23.91 2.74 -13.75
CA ARG A 17 -23.23 4.03 -13.80
C ARG A 17 -22.06 4.06 -14.78
N GLY A 18 -21.51 2.91 -15.18
CA GLY A 18 -20.35 2.86 -16.07
C GLY A 18 -19.60 1.55 -15.96
N VAL A 19 -18.29 1.64 -16.08
CA VAL A 19 -17.37 0.50 -16.00
C VAL A 19 -16.29 0.72 -14.95
N MET A 20 -15.78 -0.39 -14.42
CA MET A 20 -14.64 -0.40 -13.52
C MET A 20 -13.60 -1.40 -14.03
N GLY A 21 -12.35 -1.02 -13.95
CA GLY A 21 -11.19 -1.88 -14.17
C GLY A 21 -10.00 -1.38 -13.36
N TYR A 22 -9.09 -2.28 -13.05
CA TYR A 22 -7.89 -1.93 -12.31
C TYR A 22 -6.68 -2.63 -12.95
N GLU A 23 -5.73 -1.82 -13.38
CA GLU A 23 -4.50 -2.28 -14.00
C GLU A 23 -3.39 -2.58 -12.96
N GLY A 24 -3.75 -3.30 -11.89
CA GLY A 24 -2.87 -3.59 -10.74
C GLY A 24 -1.55 -4.26 -11.10
N HIS A 25 -1.51 -5.03 -12.17
CA HIS A 25 -0.29 -5.65 -12.68
C HIS A 25 0.75 -4.62 -13.20
N LEU A 26 0.34 -3.36 -13.44
CA LEU A 26 1.19 -2.29 -13.95
C LEU A 26 1.76 -1.39 -12.86
N MET A 27 1.39 -1.58 -11.61
CA MET A 27 1.78 -0.68 -10.51
C MET A 27 3.30 -0.57 -10.34
N ARG A 28 4.04 -1.65 -10.64
CA ARG A 28 5.50 -1.74 -10.49
C ARG A 28 6.26 -1.61 -11.80
N GLU A 29 5.57 -1.39 -12.90
CA GLU A 29 6.24 -1.25 -14.18
C GLU A 29 7.14 0.00 -14.20
N PRO A 30 8.26 -0.05 -14.92
CA PRO A 30 9.11 1.12 -15.13
C PRO A 30 8.34 2.27 -15.80
N ALA A 31 8.64 3.50 -15.40
CA ALA A 31 7.94 4.69 -15.89
C ALA A 31 7.95 4.80 -17.43
N GLU A 32 9.05 4.37 -18.06
CA GLU A 32 9.24 4.44 -19.51
C GLU A 32 8.25 3.57 -20.31
N SER A 33 7.83 2.43 -19.75
CA SER A 33 6.91 1.48 -20.40
C SER A 33 5.48 1.58 -19.87
N LYS A 34 5.31 2.11 -18.67
CA LYS A 34 4.04 2.10 -17.91
C LYS A 34 2.91 2.81 -18.68
N ALA A 35 3.14 4.01 -19.18
CA ALA A 35 2.11 4.81 -19.82
C ALA A 35 1.49 4.10 -21.03
N ALA A 36 2.29 3.46 -21.89
CA ALA A 36 1.80 2.71 -23.05
C ALA A 36 1.01 1.45 -22.64
N GLN A 37 1.40 0.79 -21.55
CA GLN A 37 0.69 -0.38 -21.06
C GLN A 37 -0.64 0.01 -20.38
N VAL A 38 -0.67 1.15 -19.67
CA VAL A 38 -1.90 1.74 -19.13
C VAL A 38 -2.85 2.09 -20.28
N GLU A 39 -2.38 2.75 -21.33
CA GLU A 39 -3.18 3.05 -22.52
C GLU A 39 -3.82 1.78 -23.13
N ALA A 40 -3.03 0.71 -23.27
CA ALA A 40 -3.52 -0.57 -23.81
C ALA A 40 -4.59 -1.20 -22.90
N SER A 41 -4.43 -1.14 -21.59
CA SER A 41 -5.41 -1.62 -20.62
C SER A 41 -6.68 -0.78 -20.68
N MET A 42 -6.54 0.54 -20.73
CA MET A 42 -7.67 1.47 -20.81
C MET A 42 -8.43 1.34 -22.14
N ALA A 43 -7.78 1.03 -23.27
CA ALA A 43 -8.46 0.77 -24.52
C ALA A 43 -9.49 -0.37 -24.39
N THR A 44 -9.16 -1.43 -23.65
CA THR A 44 -10.08 -2.54 -23.36
C THR A 44 -11.27 -2.08 -22.49
N LEU A 45 -10.99 -1.30 -21.45
CA LEU A 45 -12.01 -0.77 -20.54
C LEU A 45 -12.94 0.20 -21.25
N LEU A 46 -12.41 1.10 -22.10
CA LEU A 46 -13.19 2.06 -22.88
C LEU A 46 -14.05 1.38 -23.95
N ALA A 47 -13.58 0.29 -24.56
CA ALA A 47 -14.40 -0.52 -25.45
C ALA A 47 -15.59 -1.15 -24.71
N ALA A 48 -15.39 -1.61 -23.48
CA ALA A 48 -16.48 -2.09 -22.61
C ALA A 48 -17.42 -0.94 -22.22
N HIS A 49 -16.89 0.25 -21.92
CA HIS A 49 -17.66 1.44 -21.61
C HIS A 49 -18.55 1.87 -22.78
N GLY A 50 -18.02 1.85 -24.01
CA GLY A 50 -18.81 2.14 -25.22
C GLY A 50 -20.00 1.21 -25.40
N ALA A 51 -19.91 -0.04 -24.96
CA ALA A 51 -21.01 -1.00 -25.00
C ALA A 51 -21.94 -0.90 -23.79
N THR A 52 -21.46 -0.42 -22.66
CA THR A 52 -22.20 -0.34 -21.39
C THR A 52 -22.88 1.02 -21.22
N GLY A 53 -22.22 2.11 -21.62
CA GLY A 53 -22.63 3.48 -21.34
C GLY A 53 -22.43 3.85 -19.86
N GLY A 54 -22.94 5.00 -19.48
CA GLY A 54 -22.82 5.57 -18.14
C GLY A 54 -21.83 6.73 -18.11
N ASP A 55 -21.68 7.33 -16.94
CA ASP A 55 -20.86 8.53 -16.73
C ASP A 55 -19.51 8.24 -16.04
N ILE A 56 -19.31 7.01 -15.58
CA ILE A 56 -18.14 6.61 -14.81
C ILE A 56 -17.25 5.65 -15.60
N VAL A 57 -15.97 5.98 -15.68
CA VAL A 57 -14.87 5.09 -16.01
C VAL A 57 -13.93 5.09 -14.80
N SER A 58 -14.08 4.09 -13.92
CA SER A 58 -13.31 3.97 -12.69
C SER A 58 -12.12 3.06 -12.90
N ALA A 59 -10.89 3.58 -12.76
CA ALA A 59 -9.64 2.86 -13.00
C ALA A 59 -8.47 3.55 -12.31
N GLY A 60 -7.27 3.02 -12.50
CA GLY A 60 -6.06 3.59 -11.93
C GLY A 60 -5.83 3.22 -10.47
N GLY A 61 -4.61 3.34 -10.04
CA GLY A 61 -4.17 3.13 -8.67
C GLY A 61 -3.02 4.06 -8.30
N THR A 62 -2.46 3.89 -7.12
CA THR A 62 -1.35 4.74 -6.63
C THR A 62 -0.15 4.76 -7.57
N GLY A 63 0.14 3.65 -8.27
CA GLY A 63 1.27 3.58 -9.20
C GLY A 63 0.98 4.04 -10.63
N THR A 64 -0.28 4.40 -10.97
CA THR A 64 -0.68 4.80 -12.35
C THR A 64 -1.51 6.07 -12.39
N TYR A 65 -1.76 6.72 -11.25
CA TYR A 65 -2.63 7.89 -11.13
C TYR A 65 -2.23 9.05 -12.06
N ASP A 66 -0.95 9.22 -12.32
CA ASP A 66 -0.36 10.31 -13.10
C ASP A 66 -0.29 10.02 -14.60
N CYS A 67 -0.53 8.78 -15.02
CA CYS A 67 -0.49 8.36 -16.41
C CYS A 67 -1.81 7.73 -16.92
N ASN A 68 -2.93 7.93 -16.22
CA ASN A 68 -4.26 7.45 -16.61
C ASN A 68 -5.26 8.62 -16.86
N PRO A 69 -5.15 9.34 -18.00
CA PRO A 69 -6.05 10.46 -18.30
C PRO A 69 -7.43 10.03 -18.80
N TRP A 70 -7.69 8.75 -18.99
CA TRP A 70 -8.95 8.23 -19.53
C TRP A 70 -10.00 7.95 -18.45
N ALA A 71 -9.55 7.74 -17.21
CA ALA A 71 -10.46 7.49 -16.09
C ALA A 71 -11.16 8.80 -15.67
N THR A 72 -12.45 8.71 -15.37
CA THR A 72 -13.21 9.79 -14.72
C THR A 72 -13.13 9.73 -13.21
N GLU A 73 -12.67 8.59 -12.68
CA GLU A 73 -12.49 8.32 -11.26
C GLU A 73 -11.25 7.45 -11.06
N ILE A 74 -10.31 7.92 -10.24
CA ILE A 74 -9.07 7.19 -9.91
C ILE A 74 -9.27 6.43 -8.60
N GLN A 75 -8.91 5.14 -8.60
CA GLN A 75 -9.07 4.22 -7.46
C GLN A 75 -7.82 4.15 -6.57
N ALA A 76 -7.00 5.19 -6.52
CA ALA A 76 -5.82 5.22 -5.67
C ALA A 76 -6.20 5.18 -4.18
N GLY A 77 -5.61 4.27 -3.43
CA GLY A 77 -5.83 4.11 -1.98
C GLY A 77 -4.54 4.22 -1.17
N SER A 78 -3.54 3.43 -1.52
CA SER A 78 -2.27 3.31 -0.78
C SER A 78 -1.49 4.62 -0.66
N TYR A 79 -1.74 5.62 -1.55
CA TYR A 79 -1.07 6.93 -1.52
C TYR A 79 -1.26 7.69 -0.18
N CYS A 80 -2.32 7.41 0.56
CA CYS A 80 -2.61 8.06 1.85
C CYS A 80 -1.61 7.68 2.93
N LEU A 81 -1.09 6.46 2.89
CA LEU A 81 -0.24 5.86 3.92
C LEU A 81 1.15 5.51 3.40
N MET A 82 1.22 5.02 2.16
CA MET A 82 2.40 4.52 1.46
C MET A 82 3.09 3.36 2.19
N ASP A 83 3.92 2.65 1.47
CA ASP A 83 4.75 1.55 1.93
C ASP A 83 6.05 1.45 1.12
N THR A 84 6.91 0.49 1.43
CA THR A 84 8.19 0.35 0.72
C THR A 84 8.01 -0.04 -0.73
N GLU A 85 6.88 -0.67 -1.08
CA GLU A 85 6.57 -1.11 -2.44
C GLU A 85 6.19 0.05 -3.35
N TYR A 86 5.34 0.96 -2.86
CA TYR A 86 4.85 2.08 -3.67
C TYR A 86 5.78 3.30 -3.71
N LEU A 87 6.59 3.52 -2.68
CA LEU A 87 7.48 4.70 -2.62
C LEU A 87 8.35 4.90 -3.88
N PRO A 88 8.97 3.86 -4.47
CA PRO A 88 9.77 4.03 -5.69
C PRO A 88 8.92 4.38 -6.93
N HIS A 89 7.63 4.02 -6.93
CA HIS A 89 6.74 4.13 -8.09
C HIS A 89 5.82 5.35 -8.06
N ALA A 90 5.69 6.00 -6.91
CA ALA A 90 4.85 7.17 -6.72
C ALA A 90 5.57 8.23 -5.85
N PRO A 91 6.68 8.81 -6.33
CA PRO A 91 7.58 9.66 -5.53
C PRO A 91 6.97 11.00 -5.09
N ALA A 92 5.79 11.36 -5.60
CA ALA A 92 5.04 12.54 -5.15
C ALA A 92 4.45 12.37 -3.73
N PHE A 93 4.34 11.12 -3.25
CA PHE A 93 3.76 10.80 -1.93
C PHE A 93 4.84 10.41 -0.94
N ARG A 94 4.51 10.48 0.34
CA ARG A 94 5.41 10.15 1.45
C ARG A 94 4.79 9.06 2.32
N ALA A 95 5.64 8.25 2.96
CA ALA A 95 5.19 7.34 3.98
C ALA A 95 4.59 8.11 5.17
N ALA A 96 3.43 7.67 5.62
CA ALA A 96 2.71 8.25 6.76
C ALA A 96 2.31 7.19 7.79
N LEU A 97 2.42 5.89 7.47
CA LEU A 97 2.14 4.78 8.38
C LEU A 97 3.45 4.07 8.75
N TYR A 98 3.64 3.87 10.04
CA TYR A 98 4.78 3.12 10.58
C TYR A 98 4.33 2.23 11.73
N LEU A 99 4.95 1.06 11.88
CA LEU A 99 4.99 0.37 13.16
C LEU A 99 6.00 1.06 14.06
N TRP A 100 5.58 1.39 15.28
CA TRP A 100 6.45 1.90 16.33
C TRP A 100 6.91 0.71 17.19
N THR A 101 8.19 0.39 17.13
CA THR A 101 8.78 -0.82 17.72
C THR A 101 9.84 -0.48 18.76
N THR A 102 10.20 -1.47 19.58
CA THR A 102 11.26 -1.34 20.58
C THR A 102 12.39 -2.31 20.28
N VAL A 103 13.63 -1.86 20.39
CA VAL A 103 14.81 -2.74 20.37
C VAL A 103 14.83 -3.54 21.66
N ILE A 104 14.72 -4.87 21.56
CA ILE A 104 14.71 -5.79 22.71
C ILE A 104 16.00 -6.56 22.88
N SER A 105 16.86 -6.60 21.88
CA SER A 105 18.16 -7.25 21.94
C SER A 105 19.14 -6.59 20.98
N VAL A 106 20.40 -6.50 21.38
CA VAL A 106 21.51 -6.00 20.56
C VAL A 106 22.68 -6.97 20.69
N ASN A 107 23.34 -7.26 19.57
CA ASN A 107 24.50 -8.14 19.51
C ASN A 107 25.74 -7.40 19.04
N ALA A 108 26.88 -7.67 19.68
CA ALA A 108 28.16 -7.07 19.32
C ALA A 108 28.64 -7.42 17.89
N ALA A 109 28.05 -8.44 17.25
CA ALA A 109 28.29 -8.78 15.85
C ALA A 109 27.54 -7.88 14.85
N GLY A 110 26.88 -6.82 15.30
CA GLY A 110 26.27 -5.80 14.45
C GLY A 110 24.83 -6.12 14.00
N TRP A 111 24.04 -6.76 14.86
CA TRP A 111 22.61 -6.94 14.63
C TRP A 111 21.78 -6.71 15.88
N ALA A 112 20.51 -6.41 15.69
CA ALA A 112 19.54 -6.18 16.75
C ALA A 112 18.19 -6.81 16.44
N VAL A 113 17.29 -6.85 17.43
CA VAL A 113 15.95 -7.44 17.35
C VAL A 113 14.93 -6.43 17.83
N LEU A 114 13.84 -6.31 17.06
CA LEU A 114 12.63 -5.53 17.41
C LEU A 114 11.51 -6.44 17.90
N ASP A 115 10.61 -5.89 18.71
CA ASP A 115 9.43 -6.53 19.31
C ASP A 115 8.20 -6.59 18.38
N ALA A 116 8.40 -6.62 17.07
CA ALA A 116 7.34 -6.77 16.08
C ALA A 116 7.74 -7.77 15.01
N GLY A 117 6.77 -8.48 14.42
CA GLY A 117 6.97 -9.48 13.39
C GLY A 117 5.74 -9.71 12.52
N LEU A 118 5.58 -10.91 11.98
CA LEU A 118 4.49 -11.31 11.08
C LEU A 118 3.09 -11.07 11.63
N LYS A 119 2.93 -11.07 12.97
CA LYS A 119 1.65 -10.78 13.62
C LYS A 119 1.25 -9.31 13.55
N ALA A 120 2.17 -8.43 13.14
CA ALA A 120 1.95 -6.99 13.06
C ALA A 120 2.18 -6.40 11.67
N LEU A 121 2.67 -7.20 10.70
CA LEU A 121 3.09 -6.76 9.37
C LEU A 121 2.58 -7.69 8.28
N GLY A 122 2.02 -7.13 7.21
CA GLY A 122 1.84 -7.83 5.95
C GLY A 122 3.19 -8.04 5.26
N MET A 123 3.49 -9.29 4.89
CA MET A 123 4.80 -9.70 4.34
C MET A 123 4.73 -10.23 2.91
N ASP A 124 3.62 -10.07 2.25
CA ASP A 124 3.38 -10.57 0.89
C ASP A 124 4.20 -9.83 -0.19
N HIS A 125 4.71 -8.65 0.11
CA HIS A 125 5.63 -7.89 -0.74
C HIS A 125 7.10 -7.89 -0.26
N GLY A 126 7.45 -8.76 0.67
CA GLY A 126 8.82 -8.91 1.16
C GLY A 126 9.09 -8.23 2.51
N ASN A 127 10.35 -7.95 2.80
CA ASN A 127 10.76 -7.38 4.07
C ASN A 127 10.35 -5.90 4.23
N PRO A 128 10.01 -5.47 5.45
CA PRO A 128 9.79 -4.07 5.76
C PRO A 128 11.12 -3.28 5.77
N THR A 129 11.03 -1.97 5.78
CA THR A 129 12.19 -1.09 5.99
C THR A 129 12.29 -0.70 7.47
N VAL A 130 13.45 -0.99 8.08
CA VAL A 130 13.81 -0.49 9.41
C VAL A 130 14.36 0.92 9.23
N VAL A 131 13.56 1.93 9.61
CA VAL A 131 13.85 3.33 9.27
C VAL A 131 15.00 3.87 10.14
N ASP A 132 16.00 4.45 9.49
CA ASP A 132 17.15 5.13 10.11
C ASP A 132 17.96 4.27 11.11
N ALA A 133 17.80 2.93 11.10
CA ALA A 133 18.47 2.07 12.07
C ALA A 133 19.26 0.91 11.42
N GLY A 134 18.88 0.48 10.21
CA GLY A 134 19.61 -0.57 9.52
C GLY A 134 18.78 -1.36 8.50
N THR A 135 19.23 -2.56 8.17
CA THR A 135 18.64 -3.39 7.13
C THR A 135 17.95 -4.61 7.73
N CYS A 136 16.68 -4.80 7.44
CA CYS A 136 15.94 -6.00 7.82
C CYS A 136 16.56 -7.25 7.17
N TRP A 137 16.91 -8.24 7.98
CA TRP A 137 17.42 -9.52 7.49
C TRP A 137 16.31 -10.54 7.34
N PHE A 138 15.50 -10.69 8.38
CA PHE A 138 14.31 -11.54 8.34
C PHE A 138 13.29 -11.14 9.41
N VAL A 139 12.06 -11.63 9.23
CA VAL A 139 10.94 -11.41 10.14
C VAL A 139 10.42 -12.77 10.59
N SER A 140 10.29 -12.98 11.89
CA SER A 140 9.61 -14.10 12.51
C SER A 140 8.23 -13.69 13.02
N ASP A 141 7.51 -14.55 13.72
CA ASP A 141 6.15 -14.28 14.16
C ASP A 141 5.99 -12.98 14.95
N GLU A 142 6.94 -12.70 15.85
CA GLU A 142 6.87 -11.59 16.80
C GLU A 142 8.11 -10.69 16.78
N HIS A 143 9.10 -10.99 15.93
CA HIS A 143 10.37 -10.27 15.95
C HIS A 143 10.90 -9.97 14.55
N ILE A 144 11.55 -8.81 14.41
CA ILE A 144 12.37 -8.44 13.26
C ILE A 144 13.82 -8.50 13.69
N THR A 145 14.64 -9.26 12.97
CA THR A 145 16.10 -9.20 13.07
C THR A 145 16.67 -8.33 11.98
N PHE A 146 17.48 -7.37 12.33
CA PHE A 146 18.10 -6.45 11.39
C PHE A 146 19.58 -6.21 11.68
N GLY A 147 20.35 -5.98 10.62
CA GLY A 147 21.73 -5.52 10.72
C GLY A 147 21.76 -4.05 11.08
N THR A 148 22.47 -3.70 12.17
CA THR A 148 22.58 -2.30 12.61
C THR A 148 23.53 -1.53 11.72
N GLY A 149 23.14 -0.32 11.32
CA GLY A 149 24.03 0.61 10.61
C GLY A 149 25.13 1.16 11.53
N ALA A 150 26.33 1.31 11.00
CA ALA A 150 27.43 1.92 11.77
C ALA A 150 27.15 3.39 12.12
N GLU A 151 26.34 4.07 11.31
CA GLU A 151 26.00 5.49 11.50
C GLU A 151 24.86 5.69 12.52
N HIS A 152 24.07 4.64 12.80
CA HIS A 152 22.94 4.68 13.70
C HIS A 152 23.00 3.51 14.70
N PRO A 153 23.91 3.54 15.68
CA PRO A 153 23.98 2.52 16.71
C PRO A 153 22.69 2.53 17.54
N VAL A 154 22.15 1.35 17.81
CA VAL A 154 20.96 1.18 18.64
C VAL A 154 21.29 0.50 19.94
N THR A 155 20.48 0.77 20.97
CA THR A 155 20.55 0.14 22.28
C THR A 155 19.21 -0.48 22.67
N VAL A 156 19.23 -1.42 23.61
CA VAL A 156 17.98 -2.00 24.15
C VAL A 156 17.12 -0.90 24.77
N GLY A 157 15.86 -0.85 24.36
CA GLY A 157 14.89 0.16 24.79
C GLY A 157 14.67 1.29 23.77
N ASP A 158 15.55 1.43 22.79
CA ASP A 158 15.37 2.44 21.73
C ASP A 158 14.10 2.15 20.91
N LYS A 159 13.46 3.24 20.49
CA LYS A 159 12.27 3.19 19.62
C LYS A 159 12.71 3.31 18.16
N VAL A 160 12.20 2.40 17.35
CA VAL A 160 12.51 2.33 15.92
C VAL A 160 11.21 2.25 15.11
N ARG A 161 11.11 3.07 14.09
CA ARG A 161 10.01 3.02 13.13
C ARG A 161 10.26 1.94 12.09
N VAL A 162 9.24 1.16 11.80
CA VAL A 162 9.28 0.16 10.73
C VAL A 162 8.22 0.54 9.70
N LEU A 163 8.66 0.78 8.46
CA LEU A 163 7.77 1.01 7.33
C LEU A 163 7.38 -0.36 6.74
N PRO A 164 6.08 -0.71 6.67
CA PRO A 164 5.66 -2.00 6.12
C PRO A 164 5.99 -2.13 4.63
N SER A 165 6.13 -3.36 4.17
CA SER A 165 6.28 -3.64 2.74
C SER A 165 4.96 -3.56 1.98
N HIS A 166 3.83 -3.79 2.65
CA HIS A 166 2.49 -3.68 2.09
C HIS A 166 1.54 -3.11 3.16
N VAL A 167 0.97 -1.96 2.87
CA VAL A 167 0.17 -1.22 3.84
C VAL A 167 -1.18 -1.89 4.11
N ASP A 168 -1.85 -2.40 3.08
CA ASP A 168 -3.22 -2.93 3.17
C ASP A 168 -3.36 -4.08 4.19
N PRO A 169 -2.62 -5.21 4.07
CA PRO A 169 -2.69 -6.29 5.05
C PRO A 169 -2.14 -5.86 6.41
N THR A 170 -1.17 -4.94 6.47
CA THR A 170 -0.65 -4.42 7.73
C THR A 170 -1.75 -3.70 8.52
N VAL A 171 -2.49 -2.80 7.90
CA VAL A 171 -3.60 -2.09 8.55
C VAL A 171 -4.66 -3.07 9.06
N ALA A 172 -4.99 -4.11 8.28
CA ALA A 172 -5.98 -5.12 8.64
C ALA A 172 -5.62 -5.94 9.90
N LEU A 173 -4.34 -6.01 10.27
CA LEU A 173 -3.88 -6.70 11.48
C LEU A 173 -4.10 -5.89 12.77
N HIS A 174 -4.36 -4.59 12.67
CA HIS A 174 -4.45 -3.68 13.80
C HIS A 174 -5.88 -3.21 14.05
N GLU A 175 -6.24 -2.99 15.33
CA GLU A 175 -7.57 -2.48 15.73
C GLU A 175 -7.67 -0.98 15.57
N ARG A 176 -6.54 -0.28 15.67
CA ARG A 176 -6.49 1.17 15.64
C ARG A 176 -5.17 1.70 15.13
N MET A 177 -5.19 2.93 14.68
CA MET A 177 -4.01 3.71 14.32
C MET A 177 -3.89 4.89 15.30
N VAL A 178 -2.69 5.09 15.84
CA VAL A 178 -2.37 6.25 16.66
C VAL A 178 -1.88 7.37 15.77
N VAL A 179 -2.55 8.50 15.78
CA VAL A 179 -2.20 9.67 14.96
C VAL A 179 -1.25 10.56 15.75
N VAL A 180 -0.11 10.88 15.15
CA VAL A 180 0.94 11.68 15.80
C VAL A 180 1.27 12.93 15.00
N ASP A 181 1.62 14.00 15.71
CA ASP A 181 2.25 15.21 15.16
C ASP A 181 3.59 15.40 15.89
N GLY A 182 4.68 15.10 15.20
CA GLY A 182 6.00 15.00 15.83
C GLY A 182 6.02 13.86 16.87
N GLU A 183 6.18 14.20 18.14
CA GLU A 183 6.18 13.24 19.26
C GLU A 183 4.84 13.21 20.05
N ASP A 184 3.91 14.08 19.70
CA ASP A 184 2.63 14.20 20.39
C ASP A 184 1.57 13.30 19.74
N VAL A 185 0.84 12.54 20.56
CA VAL A 185 -0.35 11.81 20.13
C VAL A 185 -1.51 12.80 20.06
N VAL A 186 -2.05 13.00 18.85
CA VAL A 186 -3.12 13.97 18.61
C VAL A 186 -4.48 13.31 18.42
N ASP A 187 -4.53 12.03 18.01
CA ASP A 187 -5.78 11.30 17.81
C ASP A 187 -5.55 9.78 17.84
N THR A 188 -6.65 9.03 17.79
CA THR A 188 -6.65 7.57 17.60
C THR A 188 -7.83 7.21 16.72
N TRP A 189 -7.54 6.53 15.60
CA TRP A 189 -8.55 6.09 14.62
C TRP A 189 -8.76 4.59 14.73
N GLU A 190 -10.01 4.17 14.85
CA GLU A 190 -10.37 2.75 14.77
C GLU A 190 -10.21 2.26 13.33
N VAL A 191 -9.76 1.02 13.17
CA VAL A 191 -9.70 0.35 11.86
C VAL A 191 -11.02 -0.39 11.65
N ASP A 192 -11.90 0.24 10.87
CA ASP A 192 -13.21 -0.33 10.53
C ASP A 192 -13.08 -1.51 9.55
N LEU A 193 -14.07 -2.40 9.58
CA LEU A 193 -14.22 -3.51 8.61
C LEU A 193 -13.02 -4.46 8.51
N ARG A 194 -12.15 -4.49 9.50
CA ARG A 194 -11.08 -5.48 9.55
C ARG A 194 -11.61 -6.89 9.81
N GLY A 195 -10.94 -7.90 9.31
CA GLY A 195 -11.23 -9.31 9.63
C GLY A 195 -12.45 -9.89 8.90
N TRP A 196 -12.81 -9.35 7.77
CA TRP A 196 -13.85 -9.87 6.88
C TRP A 196 -13.24 -10.57 5.67
#